data_c9e65bab93cd0af11c611629011e4fac
#
_entry.id   c9e65bab93cd0af11c611629011e4fac
#
_cell.length_a   1.000
_cell.length_b   1.000
_cell.length_c   1.000
_cell.angle_alpha   90.00
_cell.angle_beta   90.00
_cell.angle_gamma   90.00
#
_symmetry.space_group_name_H-M   'P 1'
#
loop_
_entity.id
_entity.type
_entity.pdbx_description
1 polymer ?
#
loop_
_entity_poly.entity_id
_entity_poly.type
_entity_poly.pdbx_seq_one_letter_code
_entity_poly.pdbx_strand_id
1 'polypeptide(L)'
;GDKDITQLVNKYVSLVNTMTGQFLDSKGVEEKFGVPPQKITDYLGLLGDKSDNIPGVAGIGVKSAIFLIKEFGDLEAIYSQIDEIPTLPLRGAKNIAKKLLDSREIAYLSRELATIKTDVTLPVALTNLENTLPDASRLLELFEEAEFKSWVDELKSERGRNVGATVTPDKKSLSANSEILDEAIYQLVM
;
A
#
# COMPACT_ATOMS: atom_id res chain seq x y z
N GLY A 1 3.27 -6.78 -5.06
CA GLY A 1 2.98 -5.43 -4.64
C GLY A 1 3.29 -5.28 -3.16
N ASP A 2 3.63 -4.09 -2.78
CA ASP A 2 3.97 -3.73 -1.42
C ASP A 2 2.75 -3.91 -0.51
N LYS A 3 2.90 -4.72 0.55
CA LYS A 3 1.82 -5.02 1.48
C LYS A 3 1.56 -3.89 2.47
N ASP A 4 2.57 -3.05 2.75
CA ASP A 4 2.46 -1.96 3.70
C ASP A 4 1.47 -0.90 3.22
N ILE A 5 1.40 -0.65 1.91
CA ILE A 5 0.43 0.27 1.30
C ILE A 5 -1.02 -0.15 1.59
N THR A 6 -1.29 -1.43 1.91
CA THR A 6 -2.64 -1.91 2.22
C THR A 6 -3.24 -1.25 3.47
N GLN A 7 -2.43 -0.71 4.39
CA GLN A 7 -2.89 0.07 5.54
C GLN A 7 -3.61 1.37 5.16
N LEU A 8 -3.34 1.91 3.96
CA LEU A 8 -3.94 3.15 3.45
C LEU A 8 -5.31 2.94 2.80
N VAL A 9 -5.69 1.68 2.56
CA VAL A 9 -6.99 1.35 1.96
C VAL A 9 -8.13 1.73 2.89
N ASN A 10 -9.10 2.45 2.35
CA ASN A 10 -10.30 2.89 3.06
C ASN A 10 -11.46 3.05 2.06
N LYS A 11 -12.56 3.70 2.47
CA LYS A 11 -13.72 3.92 1.60
C LYS A 11 -13.44 4.79 0.35
N TYR A 12 -12.33 5.52 0.34
CA TYR A 12 -11.94 6.41 -0.76
C TYR A 12 -10.67 5.94 -1.49
N VAL A 13 -9.87 5.08 -0.86
CA VAL A 13 -8.58 4.63 -1.39
C VAL A 13 -8.60 3.13 -1.59
N SER A 14 -8.30 2.70 -2.79
CA SER A 14 -8.15 1.28 -3.16
C SER A 14 -6.80 1.05 -3.82
N LEU A 15 -6.32 -0.17 -3.77
CA LEU A 15 -5.07 -0.57 -4.41
C LEU A 15 -5.34 -1.30 -5.72
N VAL A 16 -4.61 -0.93 -6.75
CA VAL A 16 -4.60 -1.65 -8.03
C VAL A 16 -3.21 -2.23 -8.28
N ASN A 17 -3.13 -3.51 -8.50
CA ASN A 17 -1.92 -4.14 -9.01
C ASN A 17 -1.89 -3.98 -10.53
N THR A 18 -1.07 -3.07 -11.03
CA THR A 18 -1.00 -2.74 -12.47
C THR A 18 -0.50 -3.91 -13.34
N MET A 19 0.21 -4.88 -12.76
CA MET A 19 0.70 -6.05 -13.49
C MET A 19 -0.38 -7.11 -13.69
N THR A 20 -1.27 -7.28 -12.71
CA THR A 20 -2.30 -8.33 -12.73
C THR A 20 -3.71 -7.78 -12.94
N GLY A 21 -3.91 -6.46 -12.86
CA GLY A 21 -5.22 -5.83 -12.84
C GLY A 21 -6.02 -6.09 -11.55
N GLN A 22 -5.42 -6.73 -10.54
CA GLN A 22 -6.11 -7.03 -9.29
C GLN A 22 -6.42 -5.75 -8.53
N PHE A 23 -7.69 -5.58 -8.19
CA PHE A 23 -8.20 -4.49 -7.36
C PHE A 23 -8.40 -4.96 -5.92
N LEU A 24 -7.94 -4.17 -4.95
CA LEU A 24 -8.09 -4.44 -3.53
C LEU A 24 -8.73 -3.24 -2.83
N ASP A 25 -9.98 -3.40 -2.46
CA ASP A 25 -10.69 -2.56 -1.50
C ASP A 25 -10.50 -3.07 -0.07
N SER A 26 -11.19 -2.50 0.90
CA SER A 26 -11.08 -2.91 2.32
C SER A 26 -11.44 -4.39 2.51
N LYS A 27 -12.42 -4.90 1.78
CA LYS A 27 -12.82 -6.31 1.83
C LYS A 27 -11.76 -7.21 1.20
N GLY A 28 -11.21 -6.82 0.06
CA GLY A 28 -10.12 -7.55 -0.60
C GLY A 28 -8.85 -7.61 0.25
N VAL A 29 -8.55 -6.56 1.02
CA VAL A 29 -7.44 -6.59 2.00
C VAL A 29 -7.72 -7.59 3.10
N GLU A 30 -8.93 -7.57 3.69
CA GLU A 30 -9.31 -8.51 4.75
C GLU A 30 -9.32 -9.96 4.28
N GLU A 31 -9.82 -10.23 3.08
CA GLU A 31 -9.79 -11.58 2.48
C GLU A 31 -8.35 -12.05 2.25
N LYS A 32 -7.45 -11.16 1.86
CA LYS A 32 -6.06 -11.50 1.55
C LYS A 32 -5.18 -11.67 2.79
N PHE A 33 -5.32 -10.80 3.78
CA PHE A 33 -4.45 -10.75 4.96
C PHE A 33 -5.10 -11.31 6.22
N GLY A 34 -6.41 -11.52 6.23
CA GLY A 34 -7.18 -11.98 7.37
C GLY A 34 -7.49 -10.93 8.42
N VAL A 35 -7.06 -9.67 8.18
CA VAL A 35 -7.30 -8.51 9.03
C VAL A 35 -7.69 -7.31 8.15
N PRO A 36 -8.51 -6.37 8.65
CA PRO A 36 -8.88 -5.18 7.91
C PRO A 36 -7.70 -4.19 7.77
N PRO A 37 -7.74 -3.25 6.80
CA PRO A 37 -6.67 -2.28 6.54
C PRO A 37 -6.13 -1.57 7.80
N GLN A 38 -7.04 -1.17 8.69
CA GLN A 38 -6.71 -0.44 9.94
C GLN A 38 -5.89 -1.26 10.93
N LYS A 39 -5.81 -2.58 10.75
CA LYS A 39 -5.08 -3.51 11.62
C LYS A 39 -3.83 -4.11 10.96
N ILE A 40 -3.50 -3.67 9.76
CA ILE A 40 -2.30 -4.14 9.03
C ILE A 40 -1.02 -3.81 9.79
N THR A 41 -0.91 -2.61 10.39
CA THR A 41 0.28 -2.23 11.13
C THR A 41 0.48 -3.07 12.40
N ASP A 42 -0.61 -3.32 13.17
CA ASP A 42 -0.56 -4.21 14.34
C ASP A 42 -0.23 -5.65 13.93
N TYR A 43 -0.82 -6.12 12.81
CA TYR A 43 -0.53 -7.42 12.24
C TYR A 43 0.95 -7.57 11.86
N LEU A 44 1.54 -6.57 11.21
CA LEU A 44 2.95 -6.55 10.85
C LEU A 44 3.85 -6.37 12.08
N GLY A 45 3.39 -5.65 13.09
CA GLY A 45 4.07 -5.55 14.39
C GLY A 45 4.27 -6.92 15.06
N LEU A 46 3.27 -7.80 14.95
CA LEU A 46 3.35 -9.17 15.45
C LEU A 46 4.13 -10.10 14.52
N LEU A 47 3.82 -10.09 13.23
CA LEU A 47 4.36 -11.03 12.25
C LEU A 47 5.77 -10.66 11.79
N GLY A 48 6.07 -9.37 11.72
CA GLY A 48 7.22 -8.82 11.01
C GLY A 48 7.07 -8.83 9.49
N ASP A 49 8.05 -8.27 8.82
CA ASP A 49 8.23 -8.33 7.38
C ASP A 49 9.67 -8.60 6.99
N LYS A 50 9.92 -9.77 6.40
CA LYS A 50 11.26 -10.17 5.98
C LYS A 50 11.78 -9.36 4.79
N SER A 51 10.88 -8.89 3.91
CA SER A 51 11.27 -8.07 2.75
C SER A 51 11.88 -6.73 3.19
N ASP A 52 11.34 -6.16 4.26
CA ASP A 52 11.75 -4.85 4.77
C ASP A 52 12.60 -4.93 6.04
N ASN A 53 13.03 -6.16 6.38
CA ASN A 53 13.83 -6.42 7.57
C ASN A 53 13.14 -5.99 8.88
N ILE A 54 11.82 -6.08 8.93
CA ILE A 54 11.03 -5.83 10.14
C ILE A 54 10.93 -7.12 10.94
N PRO A 55 11.44 -7.15 12.20
CA PRO A 55 11.64 -8.41 12.92
C PRO A 55 10.34 -9.10 13.34
N GLY A 56 9.35 -8.36 13.79
CA GLY A 56 8.18 -8.92 14.45
C GLY A 56 8.49 -9.69 15.74
N VAL A 57 7.51 -10.39 16.27
CA VAL A 57 7.66 -11.24 17.45
C VAL A 57 8.11 -12.64 17.04
N ALA A 58 9.30 -13.05 17.48
CA ALA A 58 9.89 -14.33 17.09
C ALA A 58 8.98 -15.52 17.42
N GLY A 59 8.58 -16.26 16.37
CA GLY A 59 7.73 -17.44 16.46
C GLY A 59 6.24 -17.15 16.62
N ILE A 60 5.79 -15.92 16.34
CA ILE A 60 4.40 -15.60 16.01
C ILE A 60 4.26 -15.72 14.50
N GLY A 61 3.43 -16.64 14.04
CA GLY A 61 3.12 -16.83 12.61
C GLY A 61 1.79 -16.19 12.23
N VAL A 62 1.51 -16.18 10.92
CA VAL A 62 0.30 -15.60 10.30
C VAL A 62 -0.98 -15.97 11.06
N LYS A 63 -1.21 -17.26 11.34
CA LYS A 63 -2.44 -17.73 12.00
C LYS A 63 -2.58 -17.18 13.42
N SER A 64 -1.48 -17.12 14.18
CA SER A 64 -1.50 -16.60 15.54
C SER A 64 -1.68 -15.09 15.57
N ALA A 65 -1.03 -14.36 14.67
CA ALA A 65 -1.19 -12.90 14.56
C ALA A 65 -2.63 -12.54 14.20
N ILE A 66 -3.22 -13.19 13.18
CA ILE A 66 -4.63 -12.97 12.81
C ILE A 66 -5.57 -13.29 13.97
N PHE A 67 -5.35 -14.42 14.65
CA PHE A 67 -6.18 -14.81 15.78
C PHE A 67 -6.14 -13.76 16.90
N LEU A 68 -4.95 -13.32 17.30
CA LEU A 68 -4.77 -12.32 18.35
C LEU A 68 -5.42 -10.98 17.98
N ILE A 69 -5.23 -10.52 16.74
CA ILE A 69 -5.88 -9.28 16.27
C ILE A 69 -7.41 -9.40 16.25
N LYS A 70 -7.94 -10.54 15.85
CA LYS A 70 -9.39 -10.74 15.84
C LYS A 70 -10.00 -10.81 17.25
N GLU A 71 -9.28 -11.40 18.18
CA GLU A 71 -9.75 -11.57 19.56
C GLU A 71 -9.66 -10.26 20.36
N PHE A 72 -8.52 -9.58 20.29
CA PHE A 72 -8.23 -8.41 21.13
C PHE A 72 -8.33 -7.06 20.39
N GLY A 73 -8.13 -7.06 19.09
CA GLY A 73 -8.25 -5.87 18.23
C GLY A 73 -6.93 -5.23 17.80
N ASP A 74 -6.03 -4.91 18.72
CA ASP A 74 -4.75 -4.23 18.45
C ASP A 74 -3.65 -4.62 19.44
N LEU A 75 -2.43 -4.14 19.23
CA LEU A 75 -1.29 -4.45 20.09
C LEU A 75 -1.51 -4.00 21.52
N GLU A 76 -2.11 -2.83 21.74
CA GLU A 76 -2.40 -2.30 23.07
C GLU A 76 -3.33 -3.24 23.84
N ALA A 77 -4.42 -3.67 23.20
CA ALA A 77 -5.38 -4.58 23.80
C ALA A 77 -4.77 -5.98 24.06
N ILE A 78 -3.95 -6.49 23.14
CA ILE A 78 -3.23 -7.76 23.32
C ILE A 78 -2.33 -7.70 24.56
N TYR A 79 -1.55 -6.63 24.73
CA TYR A 79 -0.65 -6.50 25.88
C TYR A 79 -1.36 -6.16 27.18
N SER A 80 -2.49 -5.48 27.14
CA SER A 80 -3.31 -5.19 28.34
C SER A 80 -4.01 -6.44 28.87
N GLN A 81 -4.28 -7.41 27.99
CA GLN A 81 -4.98 -8.66 28.32
C GLN A 81 -4.08 -9.88 28.14
N ILE A 82 -2.78 -9.70 28.31
CA ILE A 82 -1.76 -10.73 28.04
C ILE A 82 -1.99 -12.01 28.88
N ASP A 83 -2.53 -11.86 30.08
CA ASP A 83 -2.81 -12.96 31.02
C ASP A 83 -3.99 -13.85 30.55
N GLU A 84 -4.81 -13.37 29.64
CA GLU A 84 -5.92 -14.15 29.08
C GLU A 84 -5.45 -15.07 27.96
N ILE A 85 -4.37 -14.74 27.26
CA ILE A 85 -3.86 -15.49 26.10
C ILE A 85 -3.63 -16.97 26.40
N PRO A 86 -3.06 -17.37 27.57
CA PRO A 86 -2.87 -18.79 27.90
C PRO A 86 -4.13 -19.64 27.94
N THR A 87 -5.31 -19.00 28.09
CA THR A 87 -6.63 -19.69 28.19
C THR A 87 -7.31 -19.84 26.83
N LEU A 88 -6.80 -19.18 25.80
CA LEU A 88 -7.42 -19.18 24.47
C LEU A 88 -7.26 -20.53 23.76
N PRO A 89 -8.20 -20.87 22.86
CA PRO A 89 -8.15 -22.07 22.04
C PRO A 89 -7.11 -21.95 20.91
N LEU A 90 -5.92 -21.47 21.24
CA LEU A 90 -4.80 -21.23 20.33
C LEU A 90 -3.68 -22.23 20.62
N ARG A 91 -3.19 -22.92 19.58
CA ARG A 91 -2.11 -23.89 19.73
C ARG A 91 -0.85 -23.20 20.28
N GLY A 92 -0.42 -23.64 21.47
CA GLY A 92 0.75 -23.08 22.14
C GLY A 92 0.52 -21.73 22.81
N ALA A 93 -0.70 -21.40 23.19
CA ALA A 93 -1.11 -20.13 23.79
C ALA A 93 -0.20 -19.66 24.94
N LYS A 94 0.16 -20.55 25.88
CA LYS A 94 1.10 -20.24 26.99
C LYS A 94 2.47 -19.77 26.47
N ASN A 95 2.99 -20.43 25.44
CA ASN A 95 4.27 -20.06 24.85
C ASN A 95 4.19 -18.77 24.05
N ILE A 96 3.03 -18.52 23.39
CA ILE A 96 2.75 -17.28 22.68
C ILE A 96 2.73 -16.10 23.65
N ALA A 97 2.03 -16.21 24.78
CA ALA A 97 2.01 -15.17 25.82
C ALA A 97 3.41 -14.84 26.32
N LYS A 98 4.22 -15.87 26.60
CA LYS A 98 5.62 -15.66 27.01
C LYS A 98 6.43 -14.91 25.93
N LYS A 99 6.35 -15.34 24.66
CA LYS A 99 7.05 -14.68 23.55
C LYS A 99 6.64 -13.23 23.37
N LEU A 100 5.35 -12.93 23.50
CA LEU A 100 4.85 -11.56 23.45
C LEU A 100 5.45 -10.73 24.58
N LEU A 101 5.48 -11.22 25.80
CA LEU A 101 6.11 -10.53 26.95
C LEU A 101 7.59 -10.29 26.72
N ASP A 102 8.34 -11.33 26.30
CA ASP A 102 9.78 -11.24 26.06
C ASP A 102 10.15 -10.30 24.88
N SER A 103 9.22 -10.05 23.96
CA SER A 103 9.46 -9.27 22.74
C SER A 103 8.56 -8.03 22.61
N ARG A 104 8.06 -7.50 23.71
CA ARG A 104 7.12 -6.37 23.69
C ARG A 104 7.68 -5.16 22.93
N GLU A 105 8.89 -4.75 23.25
CA GLU A 105 9.54 -3.59 22.60
C GLU A 105 9.74 -3.81 21.10
N ILE A 106 10.10 -5.05 20.72
CA ILE A 106 10.28 -5.44 19.32
C ILE A 106 8.96 -5.38 18.54
N ALA A 107 7.85 -5.81 19.15
CA ALA A 107 6.53 -5.72 18.52
C ALA A 107 6.13 -4.26 18.23
N TYR A 108 6.34 -3.38 19.20
CA TYR A 108 6.04 -1.95 19.01
C TYR A 108 6.98 -1.28 17.99
N LEU A 109 8.28 -1.58 18.05
CA LEU A 109 9.24 -1.11 17.06
C LEU A 109 8.87 -1.61 15.65
N SER A 110 8.50 -2.87 15.52
CA SER A 110 8.08 -3.45 14.24
C SER A 110 6.82 -2.78 13.68
N ARG A 111 5.86 -2.48 14.54
CA ARG A 111 4.67 -1.71 14.14
C ARG A 111 5.03 -0.29 13.70
N GLU A 112 5.92 0.39 14.43
CA GLU A 112 6.38 1.73 14.07
C GLU A 112 7.08 1.72 12.71
N LEU A 113 7.98 0.77 12.46
CA LEU A 113 8.68 0.61 11.20
C LEU A 113 7.75 0.28 10.03
N ALA A 114 6.69 -0.51 10.28
CA ALA A 114 5.69 -0.85 9.28
C ALA A 114 4.68 0.28 9.01
N THR A 115 4.62 1.30 9.87
CA THR A 115 3.63 2.38 9.75
C THR A 115 4.09 3.44 8.75
N ILE A 116 3.31 3.62 7.68
CA ILE A 116 3.59 4.64 6.67
C ILE A 116 3.39 6.03 7.27
N LYS A 117 4.39 6.88 7.12
CA LYS A 117 4.33 8.29 7.50
C LYS A 117 3.52 9.08 6.46
N THR A 118 2.35 9.57 6.84
CA THR A 118 1.43 10.29 5.93
C THR A 118 1.50 11.81 6.05
N ASP A 119 2.27 12.33 7.00
CA ASP A 119 2.41 13.76 7.32
C ASP A 119 3.75 14.34 6.88
N VAL A 120 4.38 13.76 5.86
CA VAL A 120 5.64 14.25 5.30
C VAL A 120 5.41 15.60 4.63
N THR A 121 6.19 16.62 5.04
CA THR A 121 6.16 17.93 4.38
C THR A 121 6.73 17.81 2.97
N LEU A 122 5.91 18.10 1.96
CA LEU A 122 6.31 18.11 0.57
C LEU A 122 6.68 19.53 0.13
N PRO A 123 7.71 19.68 -0.73
CA PRO A 123 8.14 21.00 -1.24
C PRO A 123 7.13 21.60 -2.23
N VAL A 124 6.18 20.80 -2.71
CA VAL A 124 5.18 21.20 -3.70
C VAL A 124 3.79 20.97 -3.13
N ALA A 125 2.94 21.99 -3.19
CA ALA A 125 1.54 21.86 -2.82
C ALA A 125 0.77 21.06 -3.88
N LEU A 126 -0.21 20.27 -3.46
CA LEU A 126 -1.05 19.45 -4.35
C LEU A 126 -1.72 20.30 -5.44
N THR A 127 -2.13 21.53 -5.11
CA THR A 127 -2.71 22.50 -6.05
C THR A 127 -1.77 22.92 -7.18
N ASN A 128 -0.45 22.71 -7.02
CA ASN A 128 0.55 23.03 -8.03
C ASN A 128 0.90 21.84 -8.93
N LEU A 129 0.29 20.69 -8.69
CA LEU A 129 0.46 19.47 -9.50
C LEU A 129 -0.52 19.51 -10.68
N GLU A 130 -0.22 20.34 -11.68
CA GLU A 130 -0.99 20.37 -12.92
C GLU A 130 -0.51 19.27 -13.87
N ASN A 131 -1.47 18.62 -14.54
CA ASN A 131 -1.14 17.65 -15.57
C ASN A 131 -0.77 18.39 -16.87
N THR A 132 0.52 18.61 -17.07
CA THR A 132 1.05 19.24 -18.27
C THR A 132 1.57 18.19 -19.25
N LEU A 133 1.54 18.52 -20.54
CA LEU A 133 2.16 17.64 -21.53
C LEU A 133 3.67 17.55 -21.26
N PRO A 134 4.27 16.36 -21.40
CA PRO A 134 5.70 16.20 -21.25
C PRO A 134 6.48 17.09 -22.22
N ASP A 135 7.61 17.66 -21.77
CA ASP A 135 8.59 18.26 -22.67
C ASP A 135 9.24 17.16 -23.52
N ALA A 136 8.72 17.00 -24.73
CA ALA A 136 9.15 15.94 -25.64
C ALA A 136 10.63 16.09 -26.07
N SER A 137 11.20 17.30 -25.99
CA SER A 137 12.63 17.50 -26.29
C SER A 137 13.49 16.99 -25.15
N ARG A 138 13.13 17.37 -23.91
CA ARG A 138 13.83 16.90 -22.73
C ARG A 138 13.68 15.40 -22.51
N LEU A 139 12.48 14.86 -22.80
CA LEU A 139 12.22 13.44 -22.70
C LEU A 139 13.06 12.64 -23.70
N LEU A 140 13.20 13.15 -24.94
CA LEU A 140 14.05 12.54 -25.96
C LEU A 140 15.53 12.48 -25.54
N GLU A 141 16.07 13.59 -25.02
CA GLU A 141 17.43 13.64 -24.47
C GLU A 141 17.64 12.57 -23.40
N LEU A 142 16.73 12.47 -22.44
CA LEU A 142 16.81 11.48 -21.36
C LEU A 142 16.71 10.03 -21.87
N PHE A 143 15.88 9.76 -22.87
CA PHE A 143 15.78 8.44 -23.44
C PHE A 143 17.01 8.07 -24.29
N GLU A 144 17.63 9.04 -24.97
CA GLU A 144 18.89 8.82 -25.69
C GLU A 144 20.03 8.58 -24.70
N GLU A 145 20.15 9.35 -23.62
CA GLU A 145 21.14 9.17 -22.56
C GLU A 145 20.98 7.80 -21.86
N ALA A 146 19.74 7.37 -21.61
CA ALA A 146 19.43 6.07 -21.00
C ALA A 146 19.45 4.89 -21.99
N GLU A 147 19.75 5.12 -23.27
CA GLU A 147 19.77 4.13 -24.33
C GLU A 147 18.42 3.38 -24.54
N PHE A 148 17.28 4.02 -24.27
CA PHE A 148 15.94 3.47 -24.47
C PHE A 148 15.49 3.58 -25.93
N LYS A 149 16.11 2.79 -26.81
CA LYS A 149 15.99 2.88 -28.27
C LYS A 149 14.53 2.86 -28.76
N SER A 150 13.71 1.94 -28.25
CA SER A 150 12.30 1.81 -28.64
C SER A 150 11.49 3.07 -28.33
N TRP A 151 11.70 3.69 -27.16
CA TRP A 151 11.02 4.92 -26.77
C TRP A 151 11.51 6.14 -27.53
N VAL A 152 12.78 6.17 -27.89
CA VAL A 152 13.35 7.17 -28.80
C VAL A 152 12.66 7.13 -30.17
N ASP A 153 12.54 5.92 -30.74
CA ASP A 153 11.88 5.73 -32.04
C ASP A 153 10.39 6.08 -31.98
N GLU A 154 9.70 5.72 -30.91
CA GLU A 154 8.30 6.06 -30.68
C GLU A 154 8.10 7.59 -30.63
N LEU A 155 8.86 8.30 -29.80
CA LEU A 155 8.79 9.77 -29.70
C LEU A 155 9.12 10.48 -31.03
N LYS A 156 10.11 9.97 -31.78
CA LYS A 156 10.47 10.51 -33.09
C LYS A 156 9.34 10.28 -34.10
N SER A 157 8.67 9.12 -34.04
CA SER A 157 7.53 8.80 -34.92
C SER A 157 6.28 9.62 -34.60
N GLU A 158 6.01 9.88 -33.33
CA GLU A 158 4.89 10.75 -32.91
C GLU A 158 5.10 12.20 -33.27
N ARG A 159 6.34 12.73 -33.17
CA ARG A 159 6.68 14.06 -33.66
C ARG A 159 6.43 14.20 -35.18
N GLY A 160 6.67 13.15 -35.94
CA GLY A 160 6.38 13.11 -37.38
C GLY A 160 4.86 13.15 -37.70
N ARG A 161 4.01 12.66 -36.78
CA ARG A 161 2.53 12.67 -36.93
C ARG A 161 1.90 13.96 -36.44
N ASN A 162 2.48 14.64 -35.46
CA ASN A 162 1.89 15.82 -34.79
C ASN A 162 2.20 17.17 -35.43
N VAL A 163 2.83 17.21 -36.60
CA VAL A 163 2.98 18.47 -37.37
C VAL A 163 1.63 18.93 -37.98
N GLY A 164 0.52 18.26 -37.68
CA GLY A 164 -0.78 18.59 -38.24
C GLY A 164 -2.03 18.28 -37.42
N ALA A 165 -1.92 17.85 -36.14
CA ALA A 165 -3.10 17.54 -35.36
C ALA A 165 -3.01 18.03 -33.91
N THR A 166 -3.88 18.93 -33.51
CA THR A 166 -4.26 19.17 -32.11
C THR A 166 -4.82 17.85 -31.57
N VAL A 167 -4.03 17.14 -30.73
CA VAL A 167 -4.49 15.90 -30.08
C VAL A 167 -5.47 16.28 -28.98
N THR A 168 -6.74 16.23 -29.26
CA THR A 168 -7.75 16.04 -28.22
C THR A 168 -7.60 14.59 -27.74
N PRO A 169 -7.48 14.33 -26.44
CA PRO A 169 -7.39 12.95 -25.94
C PRO A 169 -8.65 12.19 -26.34
N ASP A 170 -8.45 11.05 -27.00
CA ASP A 170 -9.55 10.20 -27.45
C ASP A 170 -10.29 9.62 -26.24
N LYS A 171 -11.45 10.17 -25.94
CA LYS A 171 -12.33 9.77 -24.82
C LYS A 171 -12.90 8.36 -24.94
N LYS A 172 -12.58 7.62 -26.00
CA LYS A 172 -13.22 6.32 -26.28
C LYS A 172 -12.59 5.10 -25.65
N SER A 173 -11.34 5.16 -25.16
CA SER A 173 -10.70 4.02 -24.48
C SER A 173 -10.81 4.06 -22.95
N LEU A 174 -11.33 5.15 -22.38
CA LEU A 174 -11.50 5.33 -20.93
C LEU A 174 -12.95 5.18 -20.44
N SER A 175 -13.92 4.95 -21.36
CA SER A 175 -15.35 5.00 -21.00
C SER A 175 -15.92 3.79 -20.26
N ALA A 176 -15.15 2.73 -20.02
CA ALA A 176 -15.62 1.57 -19.25
C ALA A 176 -15.20 1.60 -17.75
N ASN A 177 -14.24 2.46 -17.37
CA ASN A 177 -13.79 2.59 -15.98
C ASN A 177 -13.88 4.03 -15.43
N SER A 178 -14.35 4.99 -16.22
CA SER A 178 -14.37 6.40 -15.82
C SER A 178 -15.45 6.75 -14.80
N GLU A 179 -16.57 6.06 -14.77
CA GLU A 179 -17.64 6.33 -13.80
C GLU A 179 -17.24 6.03 -12.35
N ILE A 180 -16.34 5.07 -12.14
CA ILE A 180 -15.83 4.73 -10.79
C ILE A 180 -14.71 5.69 -10.35
N LEU A 181 -13.92 6.21 -11.30
CA LEU A 181 -12.79 7.11 -10.99
C LEU A 181 -13.23 8.56 -10.76
N ASP A 182 -14.27 9.06 -11.46
CA ASP A 182 -14.75 10.42 -11.31
C ASP A 182 -15.39 10.67 -9.93
N GLU A 183 -16.10 9.71 -9.35
CA GLU A 183 -16.69 9.85 -8.02
C GLU A 183 -15.64 9.81 -6.89
N ALA A 184 -14.53 9.07 -7.07
CA ALA A 184 -13.47 8.95 -6.08
C ALA A 184 -12.51 10.14 -6.03
N ILE A 185 -12.26 10.83 -7.16
CA ILE A 185 -11.32 11.95 -7.24
C ILE A 185 -11.93 13.25 -6.72
N TYR A 186 -13.24 13.47 -6.88
CA TYR A 186 -13.91 14.70 -6.44
C TYR A 186 -14.17 14.80 -4.93
N GLN A 187 -14.08 13.71 -4.17
CA GLN A 187 -14.27 13.74 -2.71
C GLN A 187 -13.00 13.99 -1.89
N LEU A 188 -11.84 14.10 -2.54
CA LEU A 188 -10.56 14.35 -1.86
C LEU A 188 -10.23 15.85 -1.70
N VAL A 189 -11.08 16.76 -2.15
CA VAL A 189 -10.83 18.21 -2.21
C VAL A 189 -11.83 19.04 -1.37
N MET A 190 -12.56 18.41 -0.45
CA MET A 190 -13.36 19.18 0.55
C MET A 190 -13.05 18.75 1.97
#